data_8d54caac9d6bc0ae7afcc1ab35f40daf
#
_entry.id   8d54caac9d6bc0ae7afcc1ab35f40daf
#
_cell.length_a   1.000
_cell.length_b   1.000
_cell.length_c   1.000
_cell.angle_alpha   90.00
_cell.angle_beta   90.00
_cell.angle_gamma   90.00
#
_symmetry.space_group_name_H-M   'P 1'
#
loop_
_entity.id
_entity.type
_entity.pdbx_description
1 polymer ?
#
loop_
_entity_poly.entity_id
_entity_poly.type
_entity_poly.pdbx_seq_one_letter_code
_entity_poly.pdbx_strand_id
1 'polypeptide(L)'
;MFQLVVLLACSWILIRIVEKGDLSVLGLRPTSKRFVHGAVLFLLSAACCSAGYLTRVFFAAERFVLNPAIDAGLVFTGIWSNVSSVLFEELLCRGVGLYLLIKLLGRSWAVLISAVVFALLHWLNSGVFGDPLQMLLVFAFTFAMGLLLAYAYARTLSLYYPFAIHFGWNIVQNFTFPDGPFGNTLLVQMLPVPEVTVSYAVFLSIFLFPKLAAIVLNFFAVRRMTPALKAAPDAS
;
A
#
# COMPACT_ATOMS: atom_id res chain seq x y z
N MET A 1 14.79 1.24 -10.55
CA MET A 1 14.59 2.13 -11.72
C MET A 1 14.29 1.35 -13.00
N PHE A 2 15.15 0.44 -13.44
CA PHE A 2 14.94 -0.30 -14.69
C PHE A 2 13.55 -0.97 -14.75
N GLN A 3 13.14 -1.69 -13.69
CA GLN A 3 11.83 -2.36 -13.62
C GLN A 3 10.64 -1.39 -13.80
N LEU A 4 10.70 -0.19 -13.21
CA LEU A 4 9.65 0.82 -13.37
C LEU A 4 9.55 1.32 -14.82
N VAL A 5 10.69 1.56 -15.46
CA VAL A 5 10.71 1.98 -16.88
C VAL A 5 10.13 0.90 -17.77
N VAL A 6 10.54 -0.37 -17.57
CA VAL A 6 9.99 -1.51 -18.31
C VAL A 6 8.48 -1.62 -18.10
N LEU A 7 8.00 -1.52 -16.86
CA LEU A 7 6.58 -1.63 -16.55
C LEU A 7 5.76 -0.48 -17.18
N LEU A 8 6.28 0.74 -17.17
CA LEU A 8 5.64 1.88 -17.84
C LEU A 8 5.63 1.70 -19.36
N ALA A 9 6.73 1.21 -19.96
CA ALA A 9 6.79 0.93 -21.38
C ALA A 9 5.78 -0.17 -21.78
N CYS A 10 5.74 -1.27 -21.03
CA CYS A 10 4.75 -2.34 -21.24
C CYS A 10 3.31 -1.82 -21.10
N SER A 11 3.06 -0.99 -20.10
CA SER A 11 1.76 -0.36 -19.88
C SER A 11 1.36 0.55 -21.03
N TRP A 12 2.31 1.34 -21.55
CA TRP A 12 2.07 2.21 -22.70
C TRP A 12 1.80 1.42 -23.98
N ILE A 13 2.60 0.38 -24.25
CA ILE A 13 2.41 -0.51 -25.41
C ILE A 13 1.02 -1.17 -25.32
N LEU A 14 0.66 -1.71 -24.17
CA LEU A 14 -0.60 -2.41 -23.96
C LEU A 14 -1.81 -1.47 -24.22
N ILE A 15 -1.80 -0.27 -23.65
CA ILE A 15 -2.92 0.66 -23.85
C ILE A 15 -2.98 1.20 -25.28
N ARG A 16 -1.83 1.32 -25.95
CA ARG A 16 -1.76 1.71 -27.38
C ARG A 16 -2.35 0.66 -28.29
N ILE A 17 -2.06 -0.62 -28.05
CA ILE A 17 -2.58 -1.73 -28.85
C ILE A 17 -4.08 -1.91 -28.62
N VAL A 18 -4.54 -1.89 -27.35
CA VAL A 18 -5.92 -2.24 -27.01
C VAL A 18 -6.89 -1.09 -27.27
N GLU A 19 -6.50 0.15 -26.96
CA GLU A 19 -7.42 1.30 -27.00
C GLU A 19 -6.95 2.48 -27.87
N LYS A 20 -5.78 2.37 -28.49
CA LYS A 20 -5.11 3.51 -29.17
C LYS A 20 -4.93 4.73 -28.23
N GLY A 21 -5.00 4.49 -26.91
CA GLY A 21 -4.88 5.49 -25.85
C GLY A 21 -3.44 5.78 -25.43
N ASP A 22 -3.30 6.43 -24.29
CA ASP A 22 -2.02 6.72 -23.64
C ASP A 22 -2.10 6.50 -22.11
N LEU A 23 -1.01 6.77 -21.40
CA LEU A 23 -0.93 6.59 -19.94
C LEU A 23 -1.78 7.59 -19.14
N SER A 24 -2.54 8.47 -19.77
CA SER A 24 -3.47 9.39 -19.08
C SER A 24 -4.54 8.63 -18.27
N VAL A 25 -4.86 7.40 -18.67
CA VAL A 25 -5.75 6.48 -17.93
C VAL A 25 -5.28 6.19 -16.51
N LEU A 26 -3.97 6.32 -16.24
CA LEU A 26 -3.40 6.16 -14.89
C LEU A 26 -3.68 7.37 -13.98
N GLY A 27 -4.20 8.46 -14.55
CA GLY A 27 -4.53 9.67 -13.81
C GLY A 27 -3.31 10.35 -13.19
N LEU A 28 -2.15 10.32 -13.87
CA LEU A 28 -0.88 10.85 -13.37
C LEU A 28 -0.75 12.38 -13.45
N ARG A 29 -1.68 13.08 -14.09
CA ARG A 29 -1.63 14.55 -14.16
C ARG A 29 -1.73 15.16 -12.76
N PRO A 30 -0.77 15.97 -12.33
CA PRO A 30 -0.81 16.61 -11.02
C PRO A 30 -1.92 17.66 -10.99
N THR A 31 -2.71 17.65 -9.91
CA THR A 31 -3.70 18.69 -9.62
C THR A 31 -3.68 18.96 -8.11
N SER A 32 -3.96 20.20 -7.70
CA SER A 32 -4.03 20.56 -6.27
C SER A 32 -4.98 19.63 -5.49
N LYS A 33 -6.11 19.26 -6.11
CA LYS A 33 -7.08 18.33 -5.51
C LYS A 33 -6.49 16.95 -5.27
N ARG A 34 -5.77 16.39 -6.25
CA ARG A 34 -5.11 15.07 -6.11
C ARG A 34 -4.03 15.09 -5.05
N PHE A 35 -3.26 16.20 -5.01
CA PHE A 35 -2.21 16.37 -4.02
C PHE A 35 -2.79 16.44 -2.59
N VAL A 36 -3.78 17.30 -2.35
CA VAL A 36 -4.41 17.45 -1.02
C VAL A 36 -5.07 16.14 -0.57
N HIS A 37 -5.85 15.50 -1.44
CA HIS A 37 -6.47 14.23 -1.10
C HIS A 37 -5.43 13.12 -0.87
N GLY A 38 -4.38 13.07 -1.69
CA GLY A 38 -3.26 12.14 -1.49
C GLY A 38 -2.58 12.36 -0.14
N ALA A 39 -2.29 13.62 0.21
CA ALA A 39 -1.70 13.97 1.51
C ALA A 39 -2.58 13.51 2.69
N VAL A 40 -3.88 13.70 2.62
CA VAL A 40 -4.82 13.22 3.66
C VAL A 40 -4.77 11.70 3.79
N LEU A 41 -4.84 10.96 2.68
CA LEU A 41 -4.79 9.50 2.68
C LEU A 41 -3.45 8.96 3.19
N PHE A 42 -2.36 9.58 2.78
CA PHE A 42 -1.01 9.29 3.28
C PHE A 42 -0.94 9.45 4.80
N LEU A 43 -1.37 10.61 5.32
CA LEU A 43 -1.33 10.91 6.75
C LEU A 43 -2.23 9.96 7.56
N LEU A 44 -3.42 9.61 7.05
CA LEU A 44 -4.29 8.63 7.71
C LEU A 44 -3.62 7.26 7.81
N SER A 45 -3.02 6.77 6.72
CA SER A 45 -2.32 5.48 6.72
C SER A 45 -1.10 5.50 7.63
N ALA A 46 -0.28 6.56 7.54
CA ALA A 46 0.90 6.72 8.37
C ALA A 46 0.54 6.82 9.86
N ALA A 47 -0.51 7.57 10.22
CA ALA A 47 -0.98 7.68 11.59
C ALA A 47 -1.49 6.35 12.15
N CYS A 48 -2.27 5.58 11.36
CA CYS A 48 -2.73 4.25 11.78
C CYS A 48 -1.56 3.28 11.99
N CYS A 49 -0.59 3.27 11.08
CA CYS A 49 0.59 2.44 11.23
C CYS A 49 1.42 2.84 12.47
N SER A 50 1.66 4.13 12.66
CA SER A 50 2.37 4.67 13.84
C SER A 50 1.65 4.33 15.15
N ALA A 51 0.32 4.40 15.18
CA ALA A 51 -0.48 3.99 16.33
C ALA A 51 -0.23 2.53 16.71
N GLY A 52 -0.01 1.64 15.73
CA GLY A 52 0.36 0.25 15.97
C GLY A 52 1.69 0.12 16.71
N TYR A 53 2.70 0.90 16.34
CA TYR A 53 3.98 0.90 17.06
C TYR A 53 3.86 1.53 18.44
N LEU A 54 3.07 2.57 18.60
CA LEU A 54 2.80 3.15 19.92
C LEU A 54 2.12 2.13 20.87
N THR A 55 1.18 1.32 20.37
CA THR A 55 0.60 0.26 21.19
C THR A 55 1.62 -0.81 21.58
N ARG A 56 2.59 -1.14 20.72
CA ARG A 56 3.71 -2.04 21.06
C ARG A 56 4.61 -1.45 22.17
N VAL A 57 4.90 -0.15 22.08
CA VAL A 57 5.66 0.56 23.13
C VAL A 57 4.92 0.53 24.48
N PHE A 58 3.62 0.82 24.50
CA PHE A 58 2.86 0.91 25.76
C PHE A 58 2.51 -0.45 26.36
N PHE A 59 2.15 -1.44 25.55
CA PHE A 59 1.63 -2.72 26.06
C PHE A 59 2.65 -3.85 26.01
N ALA A 60 3.59 -3.82 25.06
CA ALA A 60 4.64 -4.83 24.93
C ALA A 60 6.00 -4.33 25.44
N ALA A 61 6.08 -3.13 26.01
CA ALA A 61 7.29 -2.49 26.52
C ALA A 61 8.44 -2.42 25.51
N GLU A 62 8.14 -2.51 24.22
CA GLU A 62 9.15 -2.37 23.16
C GLU A 62 9.73 -0.96 23.18
N ARG A 63 11.01 -0.85 22.90
CA ARG A 63 11.72 0.43 22.86
C ARG A 63 12.41 0.61 21.52
N PHE A 64 12.25 1.78 20.95
CA PHE A 64 12.90 2.18 19.71
C PHE A 64 13.77 3.41 19.95
N VAL A 65 14.94 3.41 19.37
CA VAL A 65 15.90 4.54 19.42
C VAL A 65 16.30 4.93 18.01
N LEU A 66 16.79 6.16 17.88
CA LEU A 66 17.31 6.62 16.60
C LEU A 66 18.46 5.71 16.17
N ASN A 67 18.46 5.30 14.91
CA ASN A 67 19.51 4.49 14.34
C ASN A 67 20.86 5.23 14.44
N PRO A 68 21.86 4.71 15.16
CA PRO A 68 23.14 5.38 15.33
C PRO A 68 23.93 5.53 14.02
N ALA A 69 23.60 4.74 13.00
CA ALA A 69 24.19 4.82 11.66
C ALA A 69 23.42 5.75 10.70
N ILE A 70 22.49 6.58 11.23
CA ILE A 70 21.69 7.46 10.39
C ILE A 70 22.57 8.54 9.75
N ASP A 71 22.48 8.63 8.42
CA ASP A 71 23.07 9.68 7.61
C ASP A 71 22.14 10.06 6.46
N ALA A 72 22.50 11.07 5.68
CA ALA A 72 21.69 11.52 4.53
C ALA A 72 21.53 10.43 3.46
N GLY A 73 22.53 9.55 3.30
CA GLY A 73 22.49 8.44 2.35
C GLY A 73 21.48 7.39 2.77
N LEU A 74 21.48 7.00 4.05
CA LEU A 74 20.51 6.06 4.62
C LEU A 74 19.08 6.61 4.47
N VAL A 75 18.87 7.89 4.81
CA VAL A 75 17.56 8.53 4.68
C VAL A 75 17.10 8.54 3.22
N PHE A 76 17.97 8.96 2.30
CA PHE A 76 17.63 8.97 0.88
C PHE A 76 17.33 7.57 0.35
N THR A 77 18.18 6.59 0.63
CA THR A 77 18.00 5.21 0.15
C THR A 77 16.76 4.56 0.74
N GLY A 78 16.47 4.78 2.02
CA GLY A 78 15.28 4.27 2.69
C GLY A 78 13.98 4.82 2.09
N ILE A 79 13.89 6.15 1.93
CA ILE A 79 12.72 6.78 1.28
C ILE A 79 12.59 6.32 -0.17
N TRP A 80 13.70 6.33 -0.93
CA TRP A 80 13.71 5.95 -2.33
C TRP A 80 13.30 4.49 -2.57
N SER A 81 13.77 3.58 -1.74
CA SER A 81 13.40 2.16 -1.81
C SER A 81 11.90 1.97 -1.60
N ASN A 82 11.33 2.66 -0.60
CA ASN A 82 9.89 2.62 -0.33
C ASN A 82 9.07 3.23 -1.47
N VAL A 83 9.44 4.41 -1.98
CA VAL A 83 8.75 5.03 -3.13
C VAL A 83 8.79 4.11 -4.35
N SER A 84 9.97 3.55 -4.66
CA SER A 84 10.17 2.70 -5.83
C SER A 84 9.39 1.40 -5.75
N SER A 85 9.38 0.75 -4.57
CA SER A 85 8.66 -0.50 -4.34
C SER A 85 7.15 -0.27 -4.46
N VAL A 86 6.62 0.71 -3.73
CA VAL A 86 5.18 1.00 -3.76
C VAL A 86 4.73 1.41 -5.15
N LEU A 87 5.50 2.25 -5.85
CA LEU A 87 5.15 2.67 -7.21
C LEU A 87 5.15 1.48 -8.18
N PHE A 88 6.12 0.57 -8.04
CA PHE A 88 6.16 -0.65 -8.85
C PHE A 88 4.93 -1.53 -8.61
N GLU A 89 4.57 -1.76 -7.36
CA GLU A 89 3.42 -2.58 -6.98
C GLU A 89 2.10 -1.96 -7.43
N GLU A 90 1.94 -0.64 -7.28
CA GLU A 90 0.73 0.06 -7.74
C GLU A 90 0.61 0.09 -9.27
N LEU A 91 1.69 0.29 -9.99
CA LEU A 91 1.68 0.21 -11.45
C LEU A 91 1.36 -1.20 -11.94
N LEU A 92 1.90 -2.23 -11.27
CA LEU A 92 1.67 -3.63 -11.62
C LEU A 92 0.20 -4.04 -11.38
N CYS A 93 -0.34 -3.70 -10.21
CA CYS A 93 -1.66 -4.17 -9.78
C CYS A 93 -2.81 -3.19 -10.09
N ARG A 94 -2.54 -1.86 -10.16
CA ARG A 94 -3.54 -0.79 -10.36
C ARG A 94 -3.21 0.09 -11.59
N GLY A 95 -2.26 -0.36 -12.40
CA GLY A 95 -1.92 0.27 -13.66
C GLY A 95 -2.94 -0.02 -14.77
N VAL A 96 -2.45 -0.11 -15.98
CA VAL A 96 -3.26 -0.37 -17.19
C VAL A 96 -4.04 -1.67 -17.08
N GLY A 97 -3.50 -2.71 -16.42
CA GLY A 97 -4.18 -3.99 -16.21
C GLY A 97 -5.51 -3.82 -15.49
N LEU A 98 -5.55 -3.12 -14.35
CA LEU A 98 -6.81 -2.86 -13.63
C LEU A 98 -7.75 -1.98 -14.43
N TYR A 99 -7.24 -0.96 -15.13
CA TYR A 99 -8.05 -0.13 -16.01
C TYR A 99 -8.78 -0.96 -17.09
N LEU A 100 -8.08 -1.86 -17.77
CA LEU A 100 -8.66 -2.75 -18.76
C LEU A 100 -9.63 -3.75 -18.16
N LEU A 101 -9.33 -4.33 -16.99
CA LEU A 101 -10.24 -5.20 -16.27
C LEU A 101 -11.55 -4.49 -15.91
N ILE A 102 -11.49 -3.21 -15.49
CA ILE A 102 -12.68 -2.40 -15.21
C ILE A 102 -13.56 -2.28 -16.46
N LYS A 103 -12.96 -2.10 -17.64
CA LYS A 103 -13.72 -2.00 -18.90
C LYS A 103 -14.30 -3.32 -19.36
N LEU A 104 -13.61 -4.42 -19.15
CA LEU A 104 -14.00 -5.75 -19.61
C LEU A 104 -15.01 -6.44 -18.68
N LEU A 105 -14.82 -6.32 -17.36
CA LEU A 105 -15.53 -7.11 -16.35
C LEU A 105 -16.35 -6.24 -15.39
N GLY A 106 -16.30 -4.91 -15.54
CA GLY A 106 -16.89 -3.98 -14.60
C GLY A 106 -16.05 -3.80 -13.32
N ARG A 107 -16.41 -2.77 -12.54
CA ARG A 107 -15.63 -2.33 -11.37
C ARG A 107 -15.48 -3.38 -10.28
N SER A 108 -16.57 -4.08 -9.95
CA SER A 108 -16.59 -5.01 -8.82
C SER A 108 -15.65 -6.20 -9.04
N TRP A 109 -15.75 -6.85 -10.18
CA TRP A 109 -14.87 -7.98 -10.52
C TRP A 109 -13.42 -7.56 -10.70
N ALA A 110 -13.17 -6.41 -11.35
CA ALA A 110 -11.84 -5.88 -11.53
C ALA A 110 -11.13 -5.61 -10.19
N VAL A 111 -11.85 -4.99 -9.24
CA VAL A 111 -11.34 -4.73 -7.88
C VAL A 111 -11.02 -6.04 -7.16
N LEU A 112 -11.91 -7.01 -7.23
CA LEU A 112 -11.71 -8.33 -6.59
C LEU A 112 -10.50 -9.05 -7.17
N ILE A 113 -10.39 -9.15 -8.50
CA ILE A 113 -9.25 -9.80 -9.18
C ILE A 113 -7.93 -9.11 -8.82
N SER A 114 -7.88 -7.78 -8.89
CA SER A 114 -6.69 -7.02 -8.53
C SER A 114 -6.27 -7.27 -7.07
N ALA A 115 -7.23 -7.35 -6.14
CA ALA A 115 -6.95 -7.62 -4.74
C ALA A 115 -6.41 -9.05 -4.53
N VAL A 116 -6.97 -10.05 -5.21
CA VAL A 116 -6.49 -11.44 -5.15
C VAL A 116 -5.06 -11.52 -5.71
N VAL A 117 -4.81 -10.94 -6.87
CA VAL A 117 -3.46 -10.93 -7.48
C VAL A 117 -2.45 -10.26 -6.54
N PHE A 118 -2.80 -9.12 -5.97
CA PHE A 118 -1.96 -8.41 -5.02
C PHE A 118 -1.62 -9.26 -3.79
N ALA A 119 -2.60 -9.97 -3.24
CA ALA A 119 -2.41 -10.84 -2.08
C ALA A 119 -1.51 -12.06 -2.41
N LEU A 120 -1.72 -12.67 -3.58
CA LEU A 120 -0.90 -13.80 -4.03
C LEU A 120 0.56 -13.40 -4.28
N LEU A 121 0.80 -12.22 -4.84
CA LEU A 121 2.15 -11.70 -5.04
C LEU A 121 2.92 -11.54 -3.71
N HIS A 122 2.22 -11.26 -2.61
CA HIS A 122 2.85 -11.16 -1.29
C HIS A 122 3.29 -12.52 -0.70
N TRP A 123 2.85 -13.64 -1.24
CA TRP A 123 3.41 -14.96 -0.88
C TRP A 123 4.87 -15.13 -1.34
N LEU A 124 5.31 -14.31 -2.31
CA LEU A 124 6.72 -14.31 -2.76
C LEU A 124 7.66 -13.57 -1.79
N ASN A 125 7.11 -12.92 -0.76
CA ASN A 125 7.93 -12.29 0.27
C ASN A 125 8.71 -13.36 1.05
N SER A 126 9.94 -13.01 1.42
CA SER A 126 10.82 -13.92 2.16
C SER A 126 10.15 -14.46 3.43
N GLY A 127 10.24 -15.78 3.63
CA GLY A 127 9.69 -16.47 4.82
C GLY A 127 8.18 -16.70 4.81
N VAL A 128 7.44 -16.27 3.78
CA VAL A 128 5.98 -16.49 3.71
C VAL A 128 5.66 -17.80 3.02
N PHE A 129 6.25 -18.04 1.86
CA PHE A 129 5.94 -19.23 1.07
C PHE A 129 6.43 -20.51 1.78
N GLY A 130 5.53 -21.49 1.93
CA GLY A 130 5.81 -22.75 2.61
C GLY A 130 5.36 -22.80 4.08
N ASP A 131 4.97 -21.68 4.69
CA ASP A 131 4.31 -21.64 6.00
C ASP A 131 2.80 -21.35 5.82
N PRO A 132 1.91 -22.36 5.97
CA PRO A 132 0.48 -22.19 5.72
C PRO A 132 -0.19 -21.10 6.58
N LEU A 133 0.24 -20.96 7.84
CA LEU A 133 -0.32 -19.92 8.72
C LEU A 133 0.10 -18.53 8.27
N GLN A 134 1.37 -18.34 7.96
CA GLN A 134 1.87 -17.07 7.42
C GLN A 134 1.23 -16.75 6.08
N MET A 135 1.12 -17.74 5.18
CA MET A 135 0.44 -17.55 3.88
C MET A 135 -0.99 -17.09 4.07
N LEU A 136 -1.74 -17.70 5.01
CA LEU A 136 -3.12 -17.29 5.31
C LEU A 136 -3.20 -15.87 5.87
N LEU A 137 -2.38 -15.55 6.87
CA LEU A 137 -2.39 -14.22 7.51
C LEU A 137 -1.97 -13.12 6.53
N VAL A 138 -0.89 -13.34 5.79
CA VAL A 138 -0.41 -12.39 4.77
C VAL A 138 -1.49 -12.21 3.70
N PHE A 139 -2.07 -13.29 3.19
CA PHE A 139 -3.15 -13.21 2.21
C PHE A 139 -4.32 -12.39 2.74
N ALA A 140 -4.81 -12.67 3.94
CA ALA A 140 -5.97 -11.99 4.49
C ALA A 140 -5.76 -10.47 4.61
N PHE A 141 -4.59 -10.04 5.12
CA PHE A 141 -4.30 -8.62 5.28
C PHE A 141 -4.00 -7.91 3.96
N THR A 142 -3.21 -8.52 3.11
CA THR A 142 -2.86 -7.91 1.81
C THR A 142 -4.03 -7.92 0.86
N PHE A 143 -4.93 -8.91 0.93
CA PHE A 143 -6.20 -8.92 0.21
C PHE A 143 -7.12 -7.77 0.64
N ALA A 144 -7.31 -7.59 1.95
CA ALA A 144 -8.15 -6.50 2.47
C ALA A 144 -7.58 -5.11 2.10
N MET A 145 -6.27 -4.93 2.20
CA MET A 145 -5.59 -3.72 1.72
C MET A 145 -5.71 -3.60 0.19
N GLY A 146 -5.53 -4.69 -0.54
CA GLY A 146 -5.66 -4.77 -1.99
C GLY A 146 -7.04 -4.33 -2.47
N LEU A 147 -8.11 -4.72 -1.78
CA LEU A 147 -9.48 -4.26 -2.06
C LEU A 147 -9.60 -2.73 -1.91
N LEU A 148 -9.08 -2.17 -0.82
CA LEU A 148 -9.08 -0.72 -0.60
C LEU A 148 -8.33 0.02 -1.70
N LEU A 149 -7.12 -0.43 -2.04
CA LEU A 149 -6.27 0.23 -3.04
C LEU A 149 -6.87 0.15 -4.45
N ALA A 150 -7.39 -1.03 -4.82
CA ALA A 150 -8.07 -1.21 -6.10
C ALA A 150 -9.39 -0.41 -6.17
N TYR A 151 -10.16 -0.35 -5.08
CA TYR A 151 -11.34 0.51 -4.98
C TYR A 151 -10.99 1.99 -5.12
N ALA A 152 -9.89 2.45 -4.48
CA ALA A 152 -9.44 3.83 -4.57
C ALA A 152 -9.13 4.22 -6.03
N TYR A 153 -8.42 3.35 -6.77
CA TYR A 153 -8.18 3.55 -8.20
C TYR A 153 -9.49 3.48 -9.01
N ALA A 154 -10.28 2.43 -8.84
CA ALA A 154 -11.50 2.22 -9.63
C ALA A 154 -12.53 3.36 -9.47
N ARG A 155 -12.55 4.00 -8.28
CA ARG A 155 -13.43 5.14 -8.02
C ARG A 155 -12.93 6.44 -8.66
N THR A 156 -11.61 6.64 -8.70
CA THR A 156 -11.01 7.94 -9.01
C THR A 156 -10.26 7.97 -10.35
N LEU A 157 -9.97 6.80 -10.91
CA LEU A 157 -9.07 6.61 -12.07
C LEU A 157 -7.77 7.41 -11.91
N SER A 158 -7.16 7.30 -10.73
CA SER A 158 -5.92 7.99 -10.40
C SER A 158 -5.05 7.15 -9.46
N LEU A 159 -3.81 6.91 -9.85
CA LEU A 159 -2.80 6.22 -9.04
C LEU A 159 -2.34 7.02 -7.82
N TYR A 160 -2.60 8.33 -7.75
CA TYR A 160 -2.25 9.14 -6.57
C TYR A 160 -2.84 8.59 -5.27
N TYR A 161 -4.06 8.09 -5.30
CA TYR A 161 -4.78 7.69 -4.11
C TYR A 161 -4.33 6.33 -3.56
N PRO A 162 -4.31 5.24 -4.34
CA PRO A 162 -3.77 3.98 -3.83
C PRO A 162 -2.29 4.12 -3.48
N PHE A 163 -1.48 4.83 -4.28
CA PHE A 163 -0.09 5.11 -3.94
C PHE A 163 0.05 5.81 -2.58
N ALA A 164 -0.73 6.86 -2.33
CA ALA A 164 -0.66 7.60 -1.08
C ALA A 164 -1.03 6.76 0.14
N ILE A 165 -2.09 5.94 0.06
CA ILE A 165 -2.50 5.02 1.13
C ILE A 165 -1.39 4.01 1.40
N HIS A 166 -0.91 3.35 0.35
CA HIS A 166 0.09 2.31 0.44
C HIS A 166 1.44 2.85 0.93
N PHE A 167 1.91 3.95 0.35
CA PHE A 167 3.15 4.59 0.74
C PHE A 167 3.11 5.12 2.18
N GLY A 168 1.97 5.69 2.61
CA GLY A 168 1.80 6.16 3.99
C GLY A 168 1.96 5.04 5.03
N TRP A 169 1.47 3.84 4.73
CA TRP A 169 1.69 2.66 5.57
C TRP A 169 3.14 2.19 5.51
N ASN A 170 3.67 1.98 4.30
CA ASN A 170 4.98 1.37 4.10
C ASN A 170 6.13 2.25 4.59
N ILE A 171 6.06 3.59 4.46
CA ILE A 171 7.13 4.47 4.95
C ILE A 171 7.28 4.39 6.47
N VAL A 172 6.18 4.18 7.19
CA VAL A 172 6.25 3.99 8.64
C VAL A 172 6.79 2.60 8.96
N GLN A 173 6.23 1.55 8.36
CA GLN A 173 6.60 0.17 8.68
C GLN A 173 8.02 -0.18 8.22
N ASN A 174 8.42 0.26 7.02
CA ASN A 174 9.64 -0.22 6.38
C ASN A 174 10.83 0.74 6.50
N PHE A 175 10.58 2.01 6.85
CA PHE A 175 11.64 3.00 6.99
C PHE A 175 11.68 3.64 8.37
N THR A 176 10.52 4.04 8.93
CA THR A 176 10.54 4.65 10.27
C THR A 176 10.84 3.60 11.34
N PHE A 177 10.20 2.44 11.27
CA PHE A 177 10.40 1.32 12.19
C PHE A 177 11.05 0.10 11.49
N PRO A 178 11.69 -0.82 12.26
CA PRO A 178 12.56 -1.87 11.71
C PRO A 178 11.82 -3.13 11.23
N ASP A 179 10.53 -3.08 10.92
CA ASP A 179 9.75 -4.27 10.53
C ASP A 179 9.75 -4.54 9.01
N GLY A 180 10.43 -3.71 8.24
CA GLY A 180 10.46 -3.82 6.79
C GLY A 180 11.67 -4.58 6.23
N PRO A 181 11.61 -4.98 4.95
CA PRO A 181 12.61 -5.83 4.32
C PRO A 181 13.91 -5.11 3.93
N PHE A 182 13.97 -3.78 4.01
CA PHE A 182 15.07 -3.00 3.43
C PHE A 182 16.26 -2.78 4.37
N GLY A 183 16.08 -2.99 5.69
CA GLY A 183 17.16 -2.86 6.68
C GLY A 183 17.65 -1.43 6.98
N ASN A 184 17.35 -0.45 6.12
CA ASN A 184 17.75 0.95 6.26
C ASN A 184 16.64 1.73 6.97
N THR A 185 16.60 1.66 8.31
CA THR A 185 15.51 2.24 9.09
C THR A 185 15.96 3.42 9.93
N LEU A 186 15.04 4.36 10.13
CA LEU A 186 15.23 5.56 10.94
C LEU A 186 15.39 5.21 12.43
N LEU A 187 14.56 4.26 12.90
CA LEU A 187 14.61 3.75 14.26
C LEU A 187 15.09 2.29 14.26
N VAL A 188 15.74 1.90 15.33
CA VAL A 188 16.12 0.50 15.60
C VAL A 188 15.53 0.07 16.94
N GLN A 189 15.19 -1.20 17.04
CA GLN A 189 14.68 -1.77 18.28
C GLN A 189 15.82 -1.97 19.28
N MET A 190 15.61 -1.54 20.53
CA MET A 190 16.56 -1.81 21.60
C MET A 190 16.52 -3.28 22.00
N LEU A 191 17.69 -3.88 22.13
CA LEU A 191 17.85 -5.23 22.63
C LEU A 191 18.42 -5.24 24.06
N PRO A 192 18.05 -6.23 24.91
CA PRO A 192 17.08 -7.28 24.65
C PRO A 192 15.66 -6.73 24.66
N VAL A 193 14.78 -7.36 23.84
CA VAL A 193 13.33 -7.05 23.88
C VAL A 193 12.78 -7.55 25.21
N PRO A 194 12.05 -6.70 25.99
CA PRO A 194 11.48 -7.14 27.24
C PRO A 194 10.48 -8.30 27.05
N GLU A 195 10.59 -9.33 27.84
CA GLU A 195 9.59 -10.41 27.88
C GLU A 195 8.37 -9.91 28.67
N VAL A 196 7.35 -9.48 27.97
CA VAL A 196 6.09 -9.02 28.57
C VAL A 196 4.97 -9.97 28.18
N THR A 197 4.31 -10.56 29.17
CA THR A 197 3.11 -11.35 28.94
C THR A 197 1.92 -10.43 28.79
N VAL A 198 1.41 -10.31 27.57
CA VAL A 198 0.17 -9.58 27.28
C VAL A 198 -1.01 -10.53 27.16
N SER A 199 -2.22 -10.07 27.53
CA SER A 199 -3.42 -10.87 27.32
C SER A 199 -3.68 -11.06 25.80
N TYR A 200 -4.39 -12.12 25.46
CA TYR A 200 -4.77 -12.41 24.07
C TYR A 200 -5.53 -11.23 23.42
N ALA A 201 -6.39 -10.56 24.17
CA ALA A 201 -7.13 -9.39 23.69
C ALA A 201 -6.21 -8.22 23.36
N VAL A 202 -5.20 -7.96 24.21
CA VAL A 202 -4.19 -6.91 23.95
C VAL A 202 -3.34 -7.28 22.72
N PHE A 203 -2.87 -8.52 22.62
CA PHE A 203 -2.11 -8.99 21.47
C PHE A 203 -2.90 -8.81 20.17
N LEU A 204 -4.14 -9.28 20.12
CA LEU A 204 -5.01 -9.10 18.94
C LEU A 204 -5.26 -7.63 18.64
N SER A 205 -5.43 -6.79 19.67
CA SER A 205 -5.62 -5.36 19.48
C SER A 205 -4.39 -4.69 18.86
N ILE A 206 -3.20 -5.01 19.32
CA ILE A 206 -1.94 -4.51 18.75
C ILE A 206 -1.81 -4.92 17.28
N PHE A 207 -2.17 -6.16 16.95
CA PHE A 207 -1.97 -6.73 15.62
C PHE A 207 -3.04 -6.30 14.61
N LEU A 208 -4.32 -6.29 15.01
CA LEU A 208 -5.45 -6.09 14.09
C LEU A 208 -5.88 -4.63 14.00
N PHE A 209 -5.97 -3.92 15.12
CA PHE A 209 -6.60 -2.60 15.17
C PHE A 209 -5.96 -1.58 14.22
N PRO A 210 -4.64 -1.42 14.16
CA PRO A 210 -4.02 -0.43 13.26
C PRO A 210 -4.33 -0.71 11.78
N LYS A 211 -4.33 -1.98 11.39
CA LYS A 211 -4.61 -2.41 10.01
C LYS A 211 -6.07 -2.18 9.64
N LEU A 212 -6.99 -2.58 10.52
CA LEU A 212 -8.42 -2.37 10.32
C LEU A 212 -8.76 -0.87 10.31
N ALA A 213 -8.19 -0.09 11.23
CA ALA A 213 -8.36 1.35 11.26
C ALA A 213 -7.88 2.01 9.95
N ALA A 214 -6.71 1.63 9.45
CA ALA A 214 -6.19 2.14 8.18
C ALA A 214 -7.15 1.84 7.02
N ILE A 215 -7.65 0.60 6.93
CA ILE A 215 -8.58 0.19 5.87
C ILE A 215 -9.89 0.97 5.97
N VAL A 216 -10.50 1.01 7.16
CA VAL A 216 -11.82 1.63 7.36
C VAL A 216 -11.76 3.14 7.15
N LEU A 217 -10.80 3.83 7.77
CA LEU A 217 -10.68 5.29 7.67
C LEU A 217 -10.38 5.73 6.24
N ASN A 218 -9.44 5.07 5.56
CA ASN A 218 -9.13 5.39 4.16
C ASN A 218 -10.29 5.04 3.22
N PHE A 219 -11.02 3.93 3.46
CA PHE A 219 -12.22 3.60 2.69
C PHE A 219 -13.26 4.73 2.77
N PHE A 220 -13.59 5.21 3.96
CA PHE A 220 -14.55 6.30 4.12
C PHE A 220 -14.03 7.62 3.55
N ALA A 221 -12.73 7.91 3.66
CA ALA A 221 -12.13 9.07 3.03
C ALA A 221 -12.26 9.00 1.49
N VAL A 222 -11.87 7.88 0.88
CA VAL A 222 -12.00 7.67 -0.57
C VAL A 222 -13.46 7.71 -1.02
N ARG A 223 -14.38 7.12 -0.24
CA ARG A 223 -15.82 7.14 -0.54
C ARG A 223 -16.40 8.55 -0.63
N ARG A 224 -15.86 9.50 0.13
CA ARG A 224 -16.27 10.92 0.09
C ARG A 224 -15.66 11.70 -1.08
N MET A 225 -14.64 11.17 -1.74
CA MET A 225 -14.04 11.82 -2.90
C MET A 225 -14.96 11.73 -4.10
N THR A 226 -14.94 12.76 -4.95
CA THR A 226 -15.75 12.80 -6.17
C THR A 226 -15.33 11.67 -7.11
N PRO A 227 -16.25 10.81 -7.57
CA PRO A 227 -15.92 9.80 -8.57
C PRO A 227 -15.36 10.46 -9.83
N ALA A 228 -14.44 9.80 -10.52
CA ALA A 228 -14.12 10.16 -11.89
C ALA A 228 -15.44 10.06 -12.70
N LEU A 229 -15.75 11.12 -13.43
CA LEU A 229 -16.92 11.17 -14.30
C LEU A 229 -17.03 9.86 -15.08
N LYS A 230 -18.25 9.29 -15.14
CA LYS A 230 -18.59 7.99 -15.74
C LYS A 230 -17.68 7.65 -16.92
N ALA A 231 -16.76 6.72 -16.73
CA ALA A 231 -16.14 6.05 -17.85
C ALA A 231 -17.20 5.12 -18.43
N ALA A 232 -17.65 5.45 -19.62
CA ALA A 232 -18.54 4.74 -20.54
C ALA A 232 -19.87 4.15 -19.98
N PRO A 233 -20.95 4.17 -20.76
CA PRO A 233 -22.21 3.52 -20.40
C PRO A 233 -21.96 2.01 -20.24
N ASP A 234 -22.59 1.43 -19.22
CA ASP A 234 -22.70 0.00 -19.08
C ASP A 234 -23.15 -0.56 -20.44
N ALA A 235 -22.31 -1.41 -21.05
CA ALA A 235 -22.68 -2.16 -22.22
C ALA A 235 -23.84 -3.07 -21.79
N SER A 236 -25.04 -2.66 -22.16
CA SER A 236 -26.26 -3.47 -22.13
C SER A 236 -26.17 -4.59 -23.13
#